data_f6082d322f51667cbd514753015c3a2c
#
_entry.id   f6082d322f51667cbd514753015c3a2c
#
_cell.length_a   1.000
_cell.length_b   1.000
_cell.length_c   1.000
_cell.angle_alpha   90.00
_cell.angle_beta   90.00
_cell.angle_gamma   90.00
#
_symmetry.space_group_name_H-M   'P 1'
#
loop_
_entity.id
_entity.type
_entity.pdbx_description
1 polymer ?
#
loop_
_entity_poly.entity_id
_entity_poly.type
_entity_poly.pdbx_seq_one_letter_code
_entity_poly.pdbx_strand_id
1 'polypeptide(L)'
;AEQYGGEFLFNSSVENILKENGRVSGIQLKDGTKILANIVVNVAGPHSMKVNQMAGVEDDMNIKTKALKVEVSHVEPPENFNYEKDAFVVSDSDIGCYSRPETGNHILIGSEDPECDERIFVDPDKWDENFTDQWNTQLYRQAQRYPNLPLSSKVKGVVSLYDVSDDWIPIYDKSSLPGFYMAVGSSGNQYKNCLLY
;
A
#
# COMPACT_ATOMS: atom_id res chain seq x y z
N ALA A 1 14.96 -14.97 4.40
CA ALA A 1 14.05 -15.84 5.15
C ALA A 1 14.36 -17.31 4.90
N GLU A 2 14.40 -17.80 3.65
CA GLU A 2 14.63 -19.23 3.30
C GLU A 2 15.91 -19.80 3.93
N GLN A 3 17.02 -19.07 3.90
CA GLN A 3 18.28 -19.51 4.54
C GLN A 3 18.18 -19.73 6.06
N TYR A 4 17.10 -19.26 6.69
CA TYR A 4 16.77 -19.45 8.10
C TYR A 4 15.55 -20.35 8.31
N GLY A 5 15.19 -21.16 7.30
CA GLY A 5 14.10 -22.12 7.37
C GLY A 5 12.71 -21.53 7.14
N GLY A 6 12.62 -20.33 6.58
CA GLY A 6 11.34 -19.74 6.15
C GLY A 6 10.83 -20.42 4.87
N GLU A 7 9.54 -20.69 4.82
CA GLU A 7 8.86 -21.24 3.63
C GLU A 7 7.94 -20.20 3.02
N PHE A 8 7.83 -20.20 1.67
CA PHE A 8 6.94 -19.33 0.91
C PHE A 8 5.94 -20.17 0.13
N LEU A 9 4.67 -19.93 0.34
CA LEU A 9 3.58 -20.53 -0.43
C LEU A 9 2.99 -19.47 -1.36
N PHE A 10 3.42 -19.47 -2.61
CA PHE A 10 2.89 -18.58 -3.64
C PHE A 10 1.56 -19.11 -4.19
N ASN A 11 0.74 -18.22 -4.75
CA ASN A 11 -0.58 -18.53 -5.32
C ASN A 11 -1.52 -19.24 -4.33
N SER A 12 -1.38 -18.93 -3.04
CA SER A 12 -2.11 -19.56 -1.95
C SER A 12 -2.93 -18.51 -1.21
N SER A 13 -4.23 -18.49 -1.45
CA SER A 13 -5.15 -17.57 -0.79
C SER A 13 -5.64 -18.15 0.51
N VAL A 14 -5.57 -17.36 1.59
CA VAL A 14 -6.19 -17.68 2.87
C VAL A 14 -7.69 -17.44 2.77
N GLU A 15 -8.49 -18.41 3.19
CA GLU A 15 -9.94 -18.35 3.22
C GLU A 15 -10.49 -18.22 4.64
N ASN A 16 -9.77 -18.76 5.63
CA ASN A 16 -10.22 -18.72 7.01
C ASN A 16 -9.06 -18.71 8.00
N ILE A 17 -9.29 -18.11 9.17
CA ILE A 17 -8.42 -18.18 10.34
C ILE A 17 -8.98 -19.27 11.28
N LEU A 18 -8.21 -20.33 11.48
CA LEU A 18 -8.61 -21.44 12.34
C LEU A 18 -8.46 -21.04 13.82
N LYS A 19 -9.46 -21.44 14.61
CA LYS A 19 -9.54 -21.14 16.04
C LYS A 19 -9.83 -22.41 16.82
N GLU A 20 -9.17 -22.57 17.96
CA GLU A 20 -9.40 -23.65 18.90
C GLU A 20 -9.22 -23.11 20.33
N ASN A 21 -10.12 -23.47 21.23
CA ASN A 21 -10.11 -23.03 22.64
C ASN A 21 -9.96 -21.50 22.82
N GLY A 22 -10.59 -20.70 21.93
CA GLY A 22 -10.58 -19.24 22.02
C GLY A 22 -9.28 -18.56 21.57
N ARG A 23 -8.41 -19.27 20.84
CA ARG A 23 -7.19 -18.72 20.28
C ARG A 23 -7.00 -19.16 18.83
N VAL A 24 -6.08 -18.52 18.13
CA VAL A 24 -5.69 -18.97 16.78
C VAL A 24 -5.03 -20.34 16.83
N SER A 25 -5.36 -21.22 15.88
CA SER A 25 -4.76 -22.55 15.71
C SER A 25 -4.18 -22.77 14.32
N GLY A 26 -4.28 -21.81 13.42
CA GLY A 26 -3.74 -21.87 12.07
C GLY A 26 -4.56 -21.10 11.05
N ILE A 27 -4.36 -21.46 9.79
CA ILE A 27 -5.09 -20.91 8.65
C ILE A 27 -5.64 -22.04 7.78
N GLN A 28 -6.69 -21.74 7.02
CA GLN A 28 -7.17 -22.60 5.95
C GLN A 28 -7.05 -21.85 4.62
N LEU A 29 -6.45 -22.51 3.65
CA LEU A 29 -6.35 -22.01 2.29
C LEU A 29 -7.63 -22.30 1.50
N LYS A 30 -7.83 -21.59 0.40
CA LYS A 30 -9.00 -21.73 -0.48
C LYS A 30 -9.14 -23.14 -1.09
N ASP A 31 -8.06 -23.86 -1.26
CA ASP A 31 -8.06 -25.27 -1.71
C ASP A 31 -8.40 -26.29 -0.61
N GLY A 32 -8.68 -25.82 0.60
CA GLY A 32 -8.99 -26.63 1.77
C GLY A 32 -7.77 -27.05 2.60
N THR A 33 -6.55 -26.78 2.14
CA THR A 33 -5.32 -27.08 2.90
C THR A 33 -5.31 -26.33 4.22
N LYS A 34 -4.95 -27.01 5.31
CA LYS A 34 -4.82 -26.39 6.62
C LYS A 34 -3.36 -26.33 7.04
N ILE A 35 -2.94 -25.17 7.48
CA ILE A 35 -1.60 -24.93 8.05
C ILE A 35 -1.79 -24.58 9.51
N LEU A 36 -1.33 -25.47 10.39
CA LEU A 36 -1.46 -25.30 11.83
C LEU A 36 -0.36 -24.38 12.36
N ALA A 37 -0.73 -23.39 13.14
CA ALA A 37 0.18 -22.46 13.78
C ALA A 37 -0.44 -21.85 15.05
N ASN A 38 0.37 -21.69 16.08
CA ASN A 38 -0.04 -21.03 17.33
C ASN A 38 0.00 -19.49 17.23
N ILE A 39 0.65 -18.98 16.19
CA ILE A 39 0.79 -17.56 15.89
C ILE A 39 0.49 -17.35 14.41
N VAL A 40 -0.38 -16.39 14.12
CA VAL A 40 -0.65 -15.88 12.77
C VAL A 40 -0.47 -14.38 12.78
N VAL A 41 0.25 -13.85 11.80
CA VAL A 41 0.47 -12.41 11.65
C VAL A 41 -0.18 -11.95 10.35
N ASN A 42 -1.14 -11.05 10.46
CA ASN A 42 -1.77 -10.41 9.30
C ASN A 42 -0.85 -9.30 8.76
N VAL A 43 -0.37 -9.48 7.53
CA VAL A 43 0.42 -8.50 6.76
C VAL A 43 -0.14 -8.37 5.34
N ALA A 44 -1.44 -8.51 5.19
CA ALA A 44 -2.11 -8.68 3.90
C ALA A 44 -2.28 -7.36 3.10
N GLY A 45 -1.70 -6.24 3.56
CA GLY A 45 -1.78 -4.96 2.86
C GLY A 45 -3.24 -4.53 2.62
N PRO A 46 -3.65 -4.16 1.41
CA PRO A 46 -5.03 -3.72 1.12
C PRO A 46 -6.12 -4.73 1.50
N HIS A 47 -5.78 -6.01 1.65
CA HIS A 47 -6.71 -7.07 2.09
C HIS A 47 -6.73 -7.26 3.62
N SER A 48 -5.99 -6.47 4.37
CA SER A 48 -5.80 -6.65 5.83
C SER A 48 -7.13 -6.69 6.59
N MET A 49 -8.08 -5.82 6.24
CA MET A 49 -9.37 -5.82 6.91
C MET A 49 -10.17 -7.10 6.65
N LYS A 50 -10.10 -7.68 5.44
CA LYS A 50 -10.74 -8.97 5.15
C LYS A 50 -10.17 -10.10 6.01
N VAL A 51 -8.86 -10.11 6.23
CA VAL A 51 -8.20 -11.08 7.10
C VAL A 51 -8.60 -10.87 8.57
N ASN A 52 -8.72 -9.61 9.02
CA ASN A 52 -9.22 -9.29 10.36
C ASN A 52 -10.67 -9.74 10.56
N GLN A 53 -11.51 -9.62 9.54
CA GLN A 53 -12.90 -10.15 9.53
C GLN A 53 -12.91 -11.67 9.63
N MET A 54 -12.07 -12.39 8.89
CA MET A 54 -11.91 -13.85 9.01
C MET A 54 -11.49 -14.25 10.42
N ALA A 55 -10.64 -13.45 11.06
CA ALA A 55 -10.24 -13.65 12.45
C ALA A 55 -11.34 -13.26 13.45
N GLY A 56 -12.35 -12.49 13.04
CA GLY A 56 -13.44 -12.00 13.91
C GLY A 56 -12.94 -10.99 14.94
N VAL A 57 -11.98 -10.15 14.58
CA VAL A 57 -11.37 -9.14 15.47
C VAL A 57 -11.69 -7.71 15.04
N GLU A 58 -12.38 -7.53 13.92
CA GLU A 58 -12.69 -6.21 13.36
C GLU A 58 -13.50 -5.32 14.31
N ASP A 59 -14.48 -5.91 15.01
CA ASP A 59 -15.38 -5.17 15.90
C ASP A 59 -14.66 -4.64 17.15
N ASP A 60 -13.54 -5.24 17.51
CA ASP A 60 -12.73 -4.84 18.66
C ASP A 60 -11.69 -3.78 18.31
N MET A 61 -11.57 -3.41 17.01
CA MET A 61 -10.61 -2.40 16.55
C MET A 61 -11.19 -0.99 16.63
N ASN A 62 -10.50 -0.09 17.33
CA ASN A 62 -10.86 1.33 17.39
C ASN A 62 -10.44 2.07 16.10
N ILE A 63 -9.33 1.67 15.49
CA ILE A 63 -8.81 2.20 14.23
C ILE A 63 -8.86 1.09 13.21
N LYS A 64 -9.49 1.35 12.07
CA LYS A 64 -9.66 0.38 11.00
C LYS A 64 -8.78 0.71 9.81
N THR A 65 -8.59 -0.25 8.92
CA THR A 65 -7.89 -0.03 7.65
C THR A 65 -8.83 -0.16 6.46
N LYS A 66 -8.50 0.54 5.39
CA LYS A 66 -9.27 0.54 4.14
C LYS A 66 -8.31 0.50 2.96
N ALA A 67 -8.73 -0.10 1.86
CA ALA A 67 -7.98 -0.03 0.61
C ALA A 67 -8.30 1.30 -0.09
N LEU A 68 -7.28 2.15 -0.23
CA LEU A 68 -7.35 3.42 -0.93
C LEU A 68 -6.73 3.25 -2.32
N LYS A 69 -7.49 3.57 -3.37
CA LYS A 69 -6.96 3.65 -4.73
C LYS A 69 -6.01 4.82 -4.85
N VAL A 70 -4.81 4.57 -5.39
CA VAL A 70 -3.78 5.59 -5.60
C VAL A 70 -3.20 5.49 -7.01
N GLU A 71 -2.78 6.62 -7.53
CA GLU A 71 -2.21 6.74 -8.87
C GLU A 71 -0.83 7.36 -8.77
N VAL A 72 0.09 6.84 -9.57
CA VAL A 72 1.45 7.36 -9.66
C VAL A 72 1.78 7.59 -11.13
N SER A 73 2.11 8.83 -11.47
CA SER A 73 2.46 9.21 -12.83
C SER A 73 3.93 8.94 -13.11
N HIS A 74 4.24 8.36 -14.27
CA HIS A 74 5.59 8.25 -14.80
C HIS A 74 5.74 9.18 -15.99
N VAL A 75 6.60 10.18 -15.87
CA VAL A 75 6.80 11.20 -16.92
C VAL A 75 8.27 11.36 -17.27
N GLU A 76 8.51 11.85 -18.47
CA GLU A 76 9.85 12.20 -18.92
C GLU A 76 10.39 13.41 -18.13
N PRO A 77 11.68 13.50 -17.83
CA PRO A 77 12.27 14.66 -17.20
C PRO A 77 12.41 15.82 -18.22
N PRO A 78 12.67 17.04 -17.74
CA PRO A 78 13.07 18.14 -18.61
C PRO A 78 14.30 17.78 -19.47
N GLU A 79 14.35 18.35 -20.67
CA GLU A 79 15.48 18.15 -21.57
C GLU A 79 16.83 18.49 -20.91
N ASN A 80 17.84 17.68 -21.22
CA ASN A 80 19.20 17.83 -20.71
C ASN A 80 19.37 17.66 -19.18
N PHE A 81 18.38 17.07 -18.50
CA PHE A 81 18.46 16.74 -17.08
C PHE A 81 18.39 15.22 -16.85
N ASN A 82 19.39 14.67 -16.21
CA ASN A 82 19.38 13.26 -15.84
C ASN A 82 18.72 13.09 -14.45
N TYR A 83 17.42 12.91 -14.45
CA TYR A 83 16.66 12.82 -13.21
C TYR A 83 17.04 11.59 -12.37
N GLU A 84 17.34 10.47 -13.01
CA GLU A 84 17.74 9.23 -12.33
C GLU A 84 19.02 9.39 -11.51
N LYS A 85 19.98 10.21 -11.99
CA LYS A 85 21.30 10.39 -11.34
C LYS A 85 21.38 11.61 -10.45
N ASP A 86 20.74 12.70 -10.88
CA ASP A 86 21.02 14.04 -10.34
C ASP A 86 19.85 14.58 -9.47
N ALA A 87 18.68 13.92 -9.50
CA ALA A 87 17.53 14.34 -8.71
C ALA A 87 17.46 13.65 -7.34
N PHE A 88 16.64 14.24 -6.49
CA PHE A 88 16.35 13.75 -5.14
C PHE A 88 14.90 13.28 -5.05
N VAL A 89 14.58 12.55 -3.97
CA VAL A 89 13.20 12.37 -3.53
C VAL A 89 12.74 13.66 -2.89
N VAL A 90 11.66 14.22 -3.39
CA VAL A 90 11.07 15.48 -2.93
C VAL A 90 9.63 15.22 -2.49
N SER A 91 9.29 15.66 -1.31
CA SER A 91 7.94 15.72 -0.76
C SER A 91 7.61 17.21 -0.61
N ASP A 92 6.52 17.67 -1.22
CA ASP A 92 6.15 19.08 -1.29
C ASP A 92 4.68 19.25 -0.91
N SER A 93 4.46 19.53 0.35
CA SER A 93 3.13 19.67 0.94
C SER A 93 2.36 20.90 0.41
N ASP A 94 3.07 21.92 -0.09
CA ASP A 94 2.42 23.12 -0.65
C ASP A 94 1.64 22.80 -1.93
N ILE A 95 2.16 21.86 -2.73
CA ILE A 95 1.50 21.39 -3.95
C ILE A 95 0.83 20.03 -3.75
N GLY A 96 0.97 19.41 -2.59
CA GLY A 96 0.38 18.12 -2.25
C GLY A 96 0.88 16.96 -3.10
N CYS A 97 2.15 16.99 -3.51
CA CYS A 97 2.75 15.97 -4.35
C CYS A 97 4.16 15.62 -3.89
N TYR A 98 4.53 14.37 -4.10
CA TYR A 98 5.93 13.96 -4.04
C TYR A 98 6.45 13.59 -5.44
N SER A 99 7.75 13.68 -5.61
CA SER A 99 8.43 13.16 -6.80
C SER A 99 9.70 12.43 -6.43
N ARG A 100 10.06 11.44 -7.21
CA ARG A 100 11.31 10.71 -7.06
C ARG A 100 11.87 10.24 -8.40
N PRO A 101 13.20 9.99 -8.46
CA PRO A 101 13.80 9.30 -9.60
C PRO A 101 13.22 7.91 -9.80
N GLU A 102 13.08 7.53 -11.07
CA GLU A 102 12.72 6.17 -11.48
C GLU A 102 13.65 5.70 -12.60
N THR A 103 13.84 4.38 -12.69
CA THR A 103 14.70 3.75 -13.70
C THR A 103 14.30 4.16 -15.13
N GLY A 104 15.32 4.29 -16.01
CA GLY A 104 15.09 4.74 -17.37
C GLY A 104 14.95 6.25 -17.50
N ASN A 105 15.48 7.00 -16.53
CA ASN A 105 15.44 8.47 -16.49
C ASN A 105 14.00 9.03 -16.52
N HIS A 106 13.12 8.48 -15.68
CA HIS A 106 11.76 8.99 -15.50
C HIS A 106 11.58 9.69 -14.15
N ILE A 107 10.59 10.54 -14.09
CA ILE A 107 10.07 11.11 -12.84
C ILE A 107 8.83 10.33 -12.45
N LEU A 108 8.84 9.80 -11.24
CA LEU A 108 7.65 9.26 -10.61
C LEU A 108 7.02 10.35 -9.75
N ILE A 109 5.75 10.66 -10.00
CA ILE A 109 4.99 11.70 -9.30
C ILE A 109 3.76 11.05 -8.67
N GLY A 110 3.55 11.29 -7.38
CA GLY A 110 2.37 10.82 -6.66
C GLY A 110 1.77 11.91 -5.77
N SER A 111 0.53 11.73 -5.38
CA SER A 111 -0.16 12.61 -4.44
C SER A 111 0.29 12.36 -3.00
N GLU A 112 0.37 13.40 -2.20
CA GLU A 112 0.50 13.35 -0.72
C GLU A 112 -0.87 13.37 -0.03
N ASP A 113 -1.94 13.07 -0.77
CA ASP A 113 -3.31 13.02 -0.27
C ASP A 113 -3.76 14.32 0.43
N PRO A 114 -3.59 15.49 -0.22
CA PRO A 114 -4.10 16.73 0.35
C PRO A 114 -5.63 16.67 0.45
N GLU A 115 -6.22 17.44 1.36
CA GLU A 115 -7.66 17.43 1.62
C GLU A 115 -8.54 17.72 0.40
N CYS A 116 -7.99 18.37 -0.63
CA CYS A 116 -8.69 18.67 -1.88
C CYS A 116 -8.74 17.51 -2.87
N ASP A 117 -7.99 16.42 -2.64
CA ASP A 117 -8.03 15.24 -3.49
C ASP A 117 -9.15 14.30 -3.04
N GLU A 118 -9.82 13.69 -4.01
CA GLU A 118 -10.86 12.70 -3.73
C GLU A 118 -10.22 11.39 -3.26
N ARG A 119 -10.66 10.90 -2.10
CA ARG A 119 -10.24 9.60 -1.56
C ARG A 119 -11.18 8.51 -2.04
N ILE A 120 -10.71 7.66 -2.95
CA ILE A 120 -11.49 6.58 -3.53
C ILE A 120 -11.18 5.27 -2.77
N PHE A 121 -12.01 4.94 -1.78
CA PHE A 121 -11.92 3.65 -1.08
C PHE A 121 -12.65 2.57 -1.86
N VAL A 122 -12.05 1.38 -1.95
CA VAL A 122 -12.51 0.29 -2.81
C VAL A 122 -12.49 -1.06 -2.10
N ASP A 123 -13.21 -2.03 -2.67
CA ASP A 123 -13.01 -3.45 -2.35
C ASP A 123 -11.73 -3.92 -3.05
N PRO A 124 -10.70 -4.40 -2.32
CA PRO A 124 -9.42 -4.78 -2.93
C PRO A 124 -9.50 -5.97 -3.90
N ASP A 125 -10.60 -6.75 -3.89
CA ASP A 125 -10.82 -7.83 -4.86
C ASP A 125 -11.59 -7.37 -6.10
N LYS A 126 -12.18 -6.17 -6.07
CA LYS A 126 -13.04 -5.68 -7.14
C LYS A 126 -13.00 -4.17 -7.25
N TRP A 127 -12.08 -3.64 -8.04
CA TRP A 127 -11.91 -2.20 -8.22
C TRP A 127 -11.51 -1.85 -9.65
N ASP A 128 -11.65 -0.57 -10.01
CA ASP A 128 -11.27 -0.06 -11.33
C ASP A 128 -9.78 0.33 -11.34
N GLU A 129 -8.99 -0.36 -12.14
CA GLU A 129 -7.55 -0.17 -12.30
C GLU A 129 -7.18 0.92 -13.31
N ASN A 130 -8.15 1.64 -13.86
CA ASN A 130 -7.90 2.74 -14.79
C ASN A 130 -7.48 4.01 -14.05
N PHE A 131 -6.66 4.80 -14.72
CA PHE A 131 -6.34 6.16 -14.26
C PHE A 131 -7.57 7.05 -14.28
N THR A 132 -7.58 8.02 -13.38
CA THR A 132 -8.57 9.10 -13.30
C THR A 132 -7.93 10.45 -13.66
N ASP A 133 -8.66 11.55 -13.49
CA ASP A 133 -8.11 12.90 -13.64
C ASP A 133 -7.03 13.23 -12.60
N GLN A 134 -6.90 12.42 -11.55
CA GLN A 134 -5.85 12.56 -10.54
C GLN A 134 -4.45 12.49 -11.15
N TRP A 135 -4.26 11.66 -12.19
CA TRP A 135 -3.01 11.59 -12.95
C TRP A 135 -2.58 12.96 -13.51
N ASN A 136 -3.52 13.68 -14.13
CA ASN A 136 -3.28 15.03 -14.66
C ASN A 136 -3.07 16.03 -13.52
N THR A 137 -3.89 15.96 -12.49
CA THR A 137 -3.85 16.86 -11.34
C THR A 137 -2.46 16.90 -10.71
N GLN A 138 -1.90 15.75 -10.37
CA GLN A 138 -0.56 15.68 -9.77
C GLN A 138 0.55 16.09 -10.74
N LEU A 139 0.41 15.83 -12.05
CA LEU A 139 1.35 16.30 -13.06
C LEU A 139 1.37 17.82 -13.16
N TYR A 140 0.20 18.47 -13.21
CA TYR A 140 0.11 19.93 -13.26
C TYR A 140 0.59 20.60 -11.96
N ARG A 141 0.37 19.99 -10.81
CA ARG A 141 0.93 20.46 -9.55
C ARG A 141 2.46 20.42 -9.59
N GLN A 142 3.03 19.32 -10.04
CA GLN A 142 4.48 19.16 -10.15
C GLN A 142 5.09 20.15 -11.16
N ALA A 143 4.39 20.46 -12.25
CA ALA A 143 4.83 21.44 -13.25
C ALA A 143 5.01 22.85 -12.67
N GLN A 144 4.39 23.17 -11.55
CA GLN A 144 4.60 24.45 -10.85
C GLN A 144 6.02 24.55 -10.27
N ARG A 145 6.67 23.41 -9.98
CA ARG A 145 8.05 23.35 -9.48
C ARG A 145 9.09 23.11 -10.57
N TYR A 146 8.66 22.48 -11.66
CA TYR A 146 9.52 22.17 -12.82
C TYR A 146 8.98 22.87 -14.07
N PRO A 147 9.38 24.14 -14.32
CA PRO A 147 8.80 24.96 -15.42
C PRO A 147 8.90 24.33 -16.82
N ASN A 148 9.90 23.46 -17.03
CA ASN A 148 10.14 22.77 -18.30
C ASN A 148 9.70 21.31 -18.26
N LEU A 149 8.84 20.91 -17.31
CA LEU A 149 8.34 19.54 -17.25
C LEU A 149 7.50 19.25 -18.52
N PRO A 150 7.82 18.19 -19.28
CA PRO A 150 7.01 17.82 -20.42
C PRO A 150 5.62 17.37 -19.98
N LEU A 151 4.60 18.11 -20.41
CA LEU A 151 3.20 17.76 -20.17
C LEU A 151 2.76 16.77 -21.25
N SER A 152 2.98 15.49 -21.00
CA SER A 152 2.60 14.42 -21.92
C SER A 152 1.08 14.21 -21.95
N SER A 153 0.53 13.99 -23.13
CA SER A 153 -0.85 13.49 -23.28
C SER A 153 -0.95 11.96 -23.11
N LYS A 154 0.19 11.27 -23.01
CA LYS A 154 0.23 9.82 -22.82
C LYS A 154 0.24 9.52 -21.33
N VAL A 155 -0.85 8.98 -20.85
CA VAL A 155 -0.97 8.48 -19.48
C VAL A 155 -0.06 7.26 -19.32
N LYS A 156 0.92 7.36 -18.43
CA LYS A 156 1.82 6.27 -18.03
C LYS A 156 1.97 6.28 -16.52
N GLY A 157 2.14 5.13 -15.94
CA GLY A 157 2.37 5.00 -14.50
C GLY A 157 1.79 3.73 -13.93
N VAL A 158 1.41 3.80 -12.67
CA VAL A 158 0.82 2.68 -11.93
C VAL A 158 -0.43 3.16 -11.21
N VAL A 159 -1.48 2.36 -11.27
CA VAL A 159 -2.63 2.45 -10.39
C VAL A 159 -2.56 1.27 -9.42
N SER A 160 -2.69 1.53 -8.14
CA SER A 160 -2.55 0.50 -7.11
C SER A 160 -3.40 0.82 -5.88
N LEU A 161 -3.27 0.01 -4.85
CA LEU A 161 -3.99 0.21 -3.59
C LEU A 161 -3.00 0.42 -2.44
N TYR A 162 -3.29 1.41 -1.60
CA TYR A 162 -2.69 1.52 -0.27
C TYR A 162 -3.59 0.89 0.78
N ASP A 163 -3.00 0.28 1.80
CA ASP A 163 -3.64 -0.11 3.04
C ASP A 163 -3.54 1.06 4.01
N VAL A 164 -4.58 1.87 4.10
CA VAL A 164 -4.57 3.08 4.96
C VAL A 164 -5.39 2.86 6.22
N SER A 165 -4.83 3.26 7.36
CA SER A 165 -5.56 3.38 8.62
C SER A 165 -6.34 4.69 8.66
N ASP A 166 -7.33 4.79 9.54
CA ASP A 166 -8.15 6.01 9.66
C ASP A 166 -7.33 7.26 10.03
N ASP A 167 -6.20 7.08 10.67
CA ASP A 167 -5.27 8.15 11.12
C ASP A 167 -3.91 8.15 10.39
N TRP A 168 -3.77 7.34 9.35
CA TRP A 168 -2.52 7.16 8.59
C TRP A 168 -1.33 6.60 9.38
N ILE A 169 -1.56 6.17 10.63
CA ILE A 169 -0.53 5.55 11.48
C ILE A 169 -0.62 4.03 11.35
N PRO A 170 0.52 3.33 11.14
CA PRO A 170 0.50 1.88 11.02
C PRO A 170 0.16 1.20 12.34
N ILE A 171 -0.51 0.07 12.25
CA ILE A 171 -0.92 -0.75 13.38
C ILE A 171 0.00 -1.96 13.47
N TYR A 172 0.87 -1.99 14.48
CA TYR A 172 1.73 -3.12 14.84
C TYR A 172 1.35 -3.59 16.24
N ASP A 173 0.35 -4.47 16.32
CA ASP A 173 -0.22 -4.84 17.61
C ASP A 173 -0.77 -6.28 17.62
N LYS A 174 -1.08 -6.76 18.80
CA LYS A 174 -1.89 -7.96 19.04
C LYS A 174 -3.37 -7.62 18.87
N SER A 175 -4.15 -8.59 18.41
CA SER A 175 -5.60 -8.47 18.39
C SER A 175 -6.24 -8.97 19.69
N SER A 176 -7.57 -8.87 19.79
CA SER A 176 -8.37 -9.52 20.83
C SER A 176 -8.33 -11.06 20.78
N LEU A 177 -8.01 -11.65 19.60
CA LEU A 177 -7.84 -13.09 19.44
C LEU A 177 -6.39 -13.50 19.82
N PRO A 178 -6.18 -14.24 20.93
CA PRO A 178 -4.86 -14.70 21.32
C PRO A 178 -4.14 -15.46 20.21
N GLY A 179 -2.90 -15.05 19.91
CA GLY A 179 -2.06 -15.62 18.86
C GLY A 179 -2.26 -14.99 17.48
N PHE A 180 -3.20 -14.05 17.31
CA PHE A 180 -3.36 -13.29 16.07
C PHE A 180 -2.82 -11.88 16.24
N TYR A 181 -1.85 -11.54 15.40
CA TYR A 181 -1.16 -10.25 15.40
C TYR A 181 -1.38 -9.52 14.08
N MET A 182 -1.17 -8.21 14.09
CA MET A 182 -1.38 -7.33 12.95
C MET A 182 -0.15 -6.46 12.70
N ALA A 183 0.24 -6.34 11.43
CA ALA A 183 1.17 -5.35 10.90
C ALA A 183 0.52 -4.77 9.64
N VAL A 184 -0.40 -3.85 9.83
CA VAL A 184 -1.35 -3.37 8.81
C VAL A 184 -1.41 -1.84 8.81
N GLY A 185 -2.11 -1.23 7.85
CA GLY A 185 -2.26 0.22 7.77
C GLY A 185 -0.94 0.90 7.40
N SER A 186 -0.18 0.32 6.48
CA SER A 186 1.14 0.85 6.06
C SER A 186 1.05 2.24 5.42
N SER A 187 -0.12 2.64 4.93
CA SER A 187 -0.44 3.95 4.36
C SER A 187 0.57 4.40 3.29
N GLY A 188 1.13 3.45 2.54
CA GLY A 188 2.06 3.68 1.43
C GLY A 188 3.49 4.09 1.81
N ASN A 189 3.83 4.26 3.09
CA ASN A 189 5.11 4.86 3.46
C ASN A 189 5.97 4.06 4.46
N GLN A 190 5.59 2.82 4.80
CA GLN A 190 6.23 2.05 5.87
C GLN A 190 7.37 1.11 5.41
N TYR A 191 7.65 1.01 4.12
CA TYR A 191 8.75 0.19 3.60
C TYR A 191 10.09 0.48 4.31
N LYS A 192 10.35 1.75 4.58
CA LYS A 192 11.56 2.19 5.30
C LYS A 192 11.68 1.63 6.72
N ASN A 193 10.58 1.28 7.37
CA ASN A 193 10.59 0.75 8.73
C ASN A 193 11.10 -0.69 8.80
N CYS A 194 11.04 -1.45 7.70
CA CYS A 194 11.59 -2.79 7.60
C CYS A 194 13.10 -2.87 7.87
N LEU A 195 13.81 -1.76 7.73
CA LEU A 195 15.28 -1.71 7.83
C LEU A 195 15.77 -1.16 9.17
N LEU A 196 14.86 -0.83 10.09
CA LEU A 196 15.21 -0.22 11.38
C LEU A 196 15.37 -1.24 12.53
N TYR A 197 15.19 -2.54 12.26
CA TYR A 197 15.29 -3.60 13.27
C TYR A 197 16.06 -4.80 12.76
#